data_251e102a6adc2b76027488a0dfc20ccf
#
_entry.id   251e102a6adc2b76027488a0dfc20ccf
#
_cell.length_a   1.000
_cell.length_b   1.000
_cell.length_c   1.000
_cell.angle_alpha   90.00
_cell.angle_beta   90.00
_cell.angle_gamma   90.00
#
_symmetry.space_group_name_H-M   'P 1'
#
loop_
_entity.id
_entity.type
_entity.pdbx_description
1 polymer ?
#
loop_
_entity_poly.entity_id
_entity_poly.type
_entity_poly.pdbx_seq_one_letter_code
_entity_poly.pdbx_strand_id
1 'polypeptide(L)'
;MPARASSLLSLALTAIFAAGAAMGQEKAQDAGRTPPVVIELFTSQGCSSCPPADSLLGELIRSDTGLIGLTLPVDYWDYIGWKDTLASPAFTARQKAYGAMRGDHQIYTPQAVVNGVAHVVGSDRDEIEAASKATFGKEGALSVPLGANANDHGLSVDLGAAPKGAPRAGAFWVFQIARERMVAIGRGENSGHNVTYANVVRHMRKIGDWMGEPIHFDLSREDLTAPDSDSFVLVLQAGTESKPGPILAAIAGDQIR
;
A
#
# COMPACT_ATOMS: atom_id res chain seq x y z
N MET A 1 79.52 -34.44 -40.12
CA MET A 1 78.65 -33.37 -40.71
C MET A 1 77.40 -33.39 -39.88
N PRO A 2 77.11 -32.29 -39.13
CA PRO A 2 76.06 -32.34 -38.12
C PRO A 2 74.70 -31.86 -38.70
N ALA A 3 73.68 -32.55 -38.31
CA ALA A 3 72.27 -32.22 -38.59
C ALA A 3 71.76 -31.20 -37.55
N ARG A 4 71.16 -30.13 -38.03
CA ARG A 4 70.54 -29.07 -37.18
C ARG A 4 69.15 -29.51 -36.78
N ALA A 5 68.90 -29.52 -35.48
CA ALA A 5 67.57 -29.66 -34.90
C ALA A 5 66.94 -28.26 -34.74
N SER A 6 65.76 -28.07 -35.34
CA SER A 6 64.97 -26.85 -35.20
C SER A 6 63.92 -27.04 -34.10
N SER A 7 64.06 -26.29 -33.03
CA SER A 7 63.09 -26.24 -31.94
C SER A 7 61.92 -25.33 -32.33
N LEU A 8 60.71 -25.89 -32.41
CA LEU A 8 59.46 -25.12 -32.47
C LEU A 8 58.99 -24.79 -31.08
N LEU A 9 58.97 -23.48 -30.77
CA LEU A 9 58.50 -22.95 -29.51
C LEU A 9 56.97 -22.71 -29.66
N SER A 10 56.16 -23.53 -29.01
CA SER A 10 54.67 -23.35 -28.97
C SER A 10 54.31 -22.33 -27.93
N LEU A 11 53.80 -21.20 -28.36
CA LEU A 11 53.28 -20.14 -27.48
C LEU A 11 51.82 -20.54 -27.09
N ALA A 12 51.64 -20.96 -25.87
CA ALA A 12 50.30 -21.16 -25.28
C ALA A 12 49.73 -19.81 -24.80
N LEU A 13 48.76 -19.30 -25.54
CA LEU A 13 48.01 -18.08 -25.17
C LEU A 13 46.91 -18.44 -24.19
N THR A 14 47.11 -18.15 -22.90
CA THR A 14 46.12 -18.29 -21.83
C THR A 14 45.12 -17.16 -21.94
N ALA A 15 43.92 -17.44 -22.38
CA ALA A 15 42.76 -16.54 -22.33
C ALA A 15 42.21 -16.52 -20.89
N ILE A 16 42.49 -15.47 -20.15
CA ILE A 16 41.88 -15.20 -18.86
C ILE A 16 40.51 -14.57 -19.18
N PHE A 17 39.45 -15.34 -18.99
CA PHE A 17 38.07 -14.85 -19.02
C PHE A 17 37.83 -14.01 -17.76
N ALA A 18 37.66 -12.71 -17.94
CA ALA A 18 37.17 -11.80 -16.92
C ALA A 18 35.67 -12.03 -16.72
N ALA A 19 35.31 -12.95 -15.80
CA ALA A 19 33.97 -13.06 -15.27
C ALA A 19 33.86 -12.14 -14.04
N GLY A 20 33.51 -10.87 -14.26
CA GLY A 20 33.40 -9.94 -13.15
C GLY A 20 32.84 -8.60 -13.59
N ALA A 21 31.57 -8.51 -13.91
CA ALA A 21 30.83 -7.23 -13.96
C ALA A 21 29.36 -7.47 -14.31
N ALA A 22 28.60 -8.14 -13.43
CA ALA A 22 27.14 -8.24 -13.56
C ALA A 22 26.38 -8.03 -12.25
N MET A 23 27.00 -7.42 -11.24
CA MET A 23 26.34 -7.13 -9.94
C MET A 23 26.30 -5.63 -9.61
N GLY A 24 26.36 -4.75 -10.58
CA GLY A 24 26.50 -3.31 -10.34
C GLY A 24 25.44 -2.41 -10.96
N GLN A 25 24.40 -2.93 -11.63
CA GLN A 25 23.47 -2.09 -12.39
C GLN A 25 22.04 -1.99 -11.84
N GLU A 26 21.69 -2.68 -10.77
CA GLU A 26 20.33 -2.65 -10.22
C GLU A 26 20.08 -1.48 -9.23
N LYS A 27 21.08 -0.75 -8.82
CA LYS A 27 20.96 0.39 -7.89
C LYS A 27 20.82 1.77 -8.52
N ALA A 28 20.84 1.89 -9.85
CA ALA A 28 20.89 3.20 -10.52
C ALA A 28 19.54 3.67 -11.11
N GLN A 29 18.44 2.92 -10.97
CA GLN A 29 17.13 3.30 -11.55
C GLN A 29 16.14 3.91 -10.55
N ASP A 30 16.50 4.05 -9.28
CA ASP A 30 15.57 4.54 -8.23
C ASP A 30 15.78 6.02 -7.82
N ALA A 31 16.66 6.75 -8.49
CA ALA A 31 17.03 8.12 -8.13
C ALA A 31 16.02 9.19 -8.60
N GLY A 32 14.73 8.89 -8.63
CA GLY A 32 13.68 9.86 -9.05
C GLY A 32 12.24 9.40 -8.74
N ARG A 33 12.05 8.22 -8.19
CA ARG A 33 10.73 7.77 -7.77
C ARG A 33 10.44 8.29 -6.37
N THR A 34 9.30 8.98 -6.22
CA THR A 34 8.75 9.25 -4.89
C THR A 34 8.61 7.92 -4.15
N PRO A 35 9.09 7.80 -2.90
CA PRO A 35 8.90 6.58 -2.13
C PRO A 35 7.41 6.22 -2.08
N PRO A 36 7.04 4.94 -2.23
CA PRO A 36 5.65 4.54 -2.13
C PRO A 36 5.08 4.98 -0.79
N VAL A 37 3.81 5.34 -0.76
CA VAL A 37 3.10 5.73 0.45
C VAL A 37 1.68 5.17 0.43
N VAL A 38 1.21 4.69 1.59
CA VAL A 38 -0.17 4.26 1.78
C VAL A 38 -0.87 5.23 2.73
N ILE A 39 -1.99 5.78 2.28
CA ILE A 39 -2.83 6.69 3.07
C ILE A 39 -4.20 6.05 3.25
N GLU A 40 -4.61 5.84 4.48
CA GLU A 40 -5.96 5.43 4.85
C GLU A 40 -6.70 6.64 5.41
N LEU A 41 -7.61 7.21 4.62
CA LEU A 41 -8.43 8.35 5.01
C LEU A 41 -9.73 7.88 5.68
N PHE A 42 -9.84 8.09 6.98
CA PHE A 42 -11.08 7.91 7.74
C PHE A 42 -11.92 9.19 7.62
N THR A 43 -13.07 9.08 6.95
CA THR A 43 -13.95 10.17 6.55
C THR A 43 -15.41 9.83 6.82
N SER A 44 -16.34 10.75 6.60
CA SER A 44 -17.78 10.48 6.63
C SER A 44 -18.56 11.52 5.83
N GLN A 45 -19.63 11.08 5.17
CA GLN A 45 -20.62 11.95 4.52
C GLN A 45 -21.30 12.92 5.51
N GLY A 46 -21.36 12.54 6.80
CA GLY A 46 -21.92 13.35 7.87
C GLY A 46 -20.99 14.43 8.44
N CYS A 47 -19.71 14.37 8.15
CA CYS A 47 -18.67 15.23 8.73
C CYS A 47 -18.46 16.49 7.86
N SER A 48 -18.79 17.68 8.35
CA SER A 48 -18.69 18.95 7.59
C SER A 48 -17.25 19.36 7.24
N SER A 49 -16.26 18.91 8.00
CA SER A 49 -14.83 19.17 7.71
C SER A 49 -14.17 18.13 6.78
N CYS A 50 -14.90 17.08 6.38
CA CYS A 50 -14.35 15.99 5.58
C CYS A 50 -14.22 16.26 4.08
N PRO A 51 -15.13 16.96 3.38
CA PRO A 51 -15.06 17.12 1.93
C PRO A 51 -13.73 17.67 1.38
N PRO A 52 -13.02 18.61 2.04
CA PRO A 52 -11.69 19.02 1.60
C PRO A 52 -10.67 17.89 1.62
N ALA A 53 -10.72 16.98 2.61
CA ALA A 53 -9.84 15.83 2.70
C ALA A 53 -10.15 14.78 1.63
N ASP A 54 -11.43 14.53 1.34
CA ASP A 54 -11.87 13.61 0.29
C ASP A 54 -11.38 14.09 -1.09
N SER A 55 -11.50 15.41 -1.34
CA SER A 55 -10.97 16.04 -2.55
C SER A 55 -9.45 15.93 -2.67
N LEU A 56 -8.74 16.22 -1.56
CA LEU A 56 -7.28 16.17 -1.50
C LEU A 56 -6.76 14.76 -1.75
N LEU A 57 -7.36 13.73 -1.14
CA LEU A 57 -6.97 12.35 -1.38
C LEU A 57 -7.13 11.96 -2.85
N GLY A 58 -8.26 12.35 -3.47
CA GLY A 58 -8.47 12.12 -4.91
C GLY A 58 -7.45 12.84 -5.79
N GLU A 59 -7.01 14.04 -5.42
CA GLU A 59 -5.95 14.77 -6.11
C GLU A 59 -4.60 14.06 -5.97
N LEU A 60 -4.23 13.65 -4.76
CA LEU A 60 -2.97 12.95 -4.49
C LEU A 60 -2.88 11.64 -5.28
N ILE A 61 -3.95 10.83 -5.31
CA ILE A 61 -4.01 9.58 -6.10
C ILE A 61 -3.76 9.84 -7.58
N ARG A 62 -4.31 10.93 -8.14
CA ARG A 62 -4.14 11.25 -9.57
C ARG A 62 -2.76 11.84 -9.90
N SER A 63 -2.13 12.51 -8.95
CA SER A 63 -0.87 13.24 -9.18
C SER A 63 0.38 12.42 -8.89
N ASP A 64 0.29 11.36 -8.07
CA ASP A 64 1.43 10.55 -7.65
C ASP A 64 1.15 9.06 -7.87
N THR A 65 1.83 8.46 -8.83
CA THR A 65 1.71 7.03 -9.16
C THR A 65 2.29 6.09 -8.10
N GLY A 66 3.06 6.60 -7.16
CA GLY A 66 3.59 5.87 -6.01
C GLY A 66 2.66 5.89 -4.80
N LEU A 67 1.62 6.74 -4.81
CA LEU A 67 0.69 6.88 -3.70
C LEU A 67 -0.49 5.92 -3.85
N ILE A 68 -0.74 5.15 -2.79
CA ILE A 68 -1.94 4.32 -2.63
C ILE A 68 -2.83 4.98 -1.60
N GLY A 69 -3.86 5.69 -2.06
CA GLY A 69 -4.88 6.29 -1.20
C GLY A 69 -6.09 5.37 -1.08
N LEU A 70 -6.61 5.24 0.13
CA LEU A 70 -7.77 4.43 0.47
C LEU A 70 -8.76 5.27 1.27
N THR A 71 -10.01 5.35 0.83
CA THR A 71 -11.10 6.00 1.58
C THR A 71 -11.83 4.96 2.43
N LEU A 72 -11.90 5.18 3.74
CA LEU A 72 -12.57 4.32 4.72
C LEU A 72 -13.66 5.14 5.46
N PRO A 73 -14.91 5.18 4.94
CA PRO A 73 -15.98 5.93 5.59
C PRO A 73 -16.41 5.27 6.89
N VAL A 74 -16.44 6.07 7.98
CA VAL A 74 -16.83 5.64 9.33
C VAL A 74 -18.31 5.90 9.61
N ASP A 75 -18.93 5.08 10.46
CA ASP A 75 -20.37 5.10 10.73
C ASP A 75 -20.77 5.92 11.97
N TYR A 76 -19.83 6.41 12.76
CA TYR A 76 -20.17 7.10 14.02
C TYR A 76 -20.72 8.52 13.83
N TRP A 77 -20.88 9.01 12.61
CA TRP A 77 -21.57 10.25 12.26
C TRP A 77 -23.04 10.05 11.85
N ASP A 78 -23.51 8.82 11.69
CA ASP A 78 -24.86 8.49 11.18
C ASP A 78 -25.99 9.08 12.03
N TYR A 79 -25.74 9.41 13.29
CA TYR A 79 -26.72 9.97 14.22
C TYR A 79 -27.13 11.41 13.92
N ILE A 80 -26.40 12.13 13.05
CA ILE A 80 -26.70 13.55 12.72
C ILE A 80 -27.75 13.73 11.61
N GLY A 81 -28.52 12.70 11.30
CA GLY A 81 -29.65 12.76 10.38
C GLY A 81 -29.37 12.33 8.94
N TRP A 82 -28.15 11.88 8.65
CA TRP A 82 -27.76 11.25 7.38
C TRP A 82 -26.99 9.97 7.65
N LYS A 83 -27.47 8.88 7.09
CA LYS A 83 -26.74 7.59 7.13
C LYS A 83 -25.76 7.56 5.97
N ASP A 84 -24.47 7.45 6.28
CA ASP A 84 -23.44 7.34 5.27
C ASP A 84 -23.58 6.02 4.48
N THR A 85 -23.79 6.15 3.18
CA THR A 85 -24.10 5.03 2.28
C THR A 85 -22.87 4.17 1.95
N LEU A 86 -21.67 4.65 2.29
CA LEU A 86 -20.39 3.98 2.05
C LEU A 86 -19.74 3.50 3.33
N ALA A 87 -20.25 3.91 4.50
CA ALA A 87 -19.67 3.60 5.80
C ALA A 87 -19.78 2.12 6.18
N SER A 88 -18.81 1.68 6.96
CA SER A 88 -18.80 0.35 7.57
C SER A 88 -18.33 0.40 9.02
N PRO A 89 -18.99 -0.34 9.95
CA PRO A 89 -18.50 -0.52 11.31
C PRO A 89 -17.07 -1.09 11.38
N ALA A 90 -16.66 -1.87 10.37
CA ALA A 90 -15.30 -2.40 10.26
C ALA A 90 -14.25 -1.29 10.11
N PHE A 91 -14.56 -0.20 9.41
CA PHE A 91 -13.64 0.93 9.26
C PHE A 91 -13.53 1.73 10.54
N THR A 92 -14.65 1.93 11.26
CA THR A 92 -14.62 2.52 12.61
C THR A 92 -13.80 1.67 13.58
N ALA A 93 -13.94 0.34 13.53
CA ALA A 93 -13.15 -0.57 14.35
C ALA A 93 -11.65 -0.49 14.00
N ARG A 94 -11.30 -0.41 12.70
CA ARG A 94 -9.92 -0.25 12.23
C ARG A 94 -9.30 1.07 12.68
N GLN A 95 -10.02 2.16 12.61
CA GLN A 95 -9.58 3.47 13.12
C GLN A 95 -9.29 3.42 14.62
N LYS A 96 -10.22 2.83 15.41
CA LYS A 96 -10.06 2.64 16.86
C LYS A 96 -8.84 1.77 17.19
N ALA A 97 -8.63 0.71 16.42
CA ALA A 97 -7.49 -0.17 16.59
C ALA A 97 -6.15 0.55 16.36
N TYR A 98 -6.06 1.43 15.36
CA TYR A 98 -4.90 2.30 15.17
C TYR A 98 -4.65 3.24 16.37
N GLY A 99 -5.69 3.93 16.87
CA GLY A 99 -5.57 4.79 18.05
C GLY A 99 -5.10 4.03 19.29
N ALA A 100 -5.63 2.81 19.49
CA ALA A 100 -5.22 1.95 20.60
C ALA A 100 -3.76 1.48 20.45
N MET A 101 -3.32 1.13 19.23
CA MET A 101 -1.95 0.71 18.97
C MET A 101 -0.92 1.83 19.18
N ARG A 102 -1.25 3.05 18.80
CA ARG A 102 -0.41 4.22 19.06
C ARG A 102 -0.39 4.63 20.54
N GLY A 103 -1.40 4.19 21.31
CA GLY A 103 -1.58 4.57 22.72
C GLY A 103 -2.15 5.96 22.96
N ASP A 104 -2.43 6.74 21.91
CA ASP A 104 -3.03 8.07 21.98
C ASP A 104 -4.55 8.05 22.02
N HIS A 105 -5.18 6.95 21.58
CA HIS A 105 -6.62 6.75 21.45
C HIS A 105 -7.35 7.86 20.66
N GLN A 106 -6.62 8.63 19.85
CA GLN A 106 -7.21 9.71 19.07
C GLN A 106 -7.98 9.18 17.87
N ILE A 107 -9.25 9.57 17.83
CA ILE A 107 -10.21 9.23 16.78
C ILE A 107 -10.92 10.51 16.38
N TYR A 108 -10.81 10.90 15.12
CA TYR A 108 -11.45 12.07 14.55
C TYR A 108 -11.64 11.91 13.04
N THR A 109 -12.40 12.76 12.43
CA THR A 109 -12.50 12.88 10.97
C THR A 109 -12.36 14.34 10.55
N PRO A 110 -11.70 14.58 9.40
CA PRO A 110 -11.00 13.63 8.55
C PRO A 110 -9.62 13.26 9.16
N GLN A 111 -9.35 11.96 9.32
CA GLN A 111 -8.05 11.46 9.81
C GLN A 111 -7.36 10.65 8.72
N ALA A 112 -6.15 11.05 8.34
CA ALA A 112 -5.27 10.27 7.47
C ALA A 112 -4.28 9.47 8.31
N VAL A 113 -4.29 8.13 8.17
CA VAL A 113 -3.25 7.25 8.71
C VAL A 113 -2.26 6.96 7.59
N VAL A 114 -0.99 7.31 7.82
CA VAL A 114 0.09 7.20 6.84
C VAL A 114 0.96 6.00 7.15
N ASN A 115 1.08 5.09 6.19
CA ASN A 115 1.86 3.84 6.25
C ASN A 115 1.55 2.95 7.48
N GLY A 116 0.37 3.13 8.11
CA GLY A 116 0.01 2.45 9.34
C GLY A 116 0.80 2.91 10.58
N VAL A 117 1.60 3.98 10.50
CA VAL A 117 2.55 4.43 11.53
C VAL A 117 2.13 5.74 12.19
N ALA A 118 1.77 6.74 11.42
CA ALA A 118 1.43 8.07 11.91
C ALA A 118 0.00 8.47 11.47
N HIS A 119 -0.57 9.45 12.14
CA HIS A 119 -1.82 10.07 11.70
C HIS A 119 -1.71 11.59 11.68
N VAL A 120 -2.44 12.18 10.77
CA VAL A 120 -2.52 13.65 10.58
C VAL A 120 -3.94 14.04 10.20
N VAL A 121 -4.22 15.35 10.21
CA VAL A 121 -5.49 15.85 9.66
C VAL A 121 -5.54 15.59 8.16
N GLY A 122 -6.58 14.89 7.70
CA GLY A 122 -6.68 14.40 6.31
C GLY A 122 -6.79 15.49 5.25
N SER A 123 -7.10 16.73 5.63
CA SER A 123 -7.15 17.89 4.73
C SER A 123 -5.85 18.73 4.71
N ASP A 124 -4.85 18.37 5.52
CA ASP A 124 -3.57 19.08 5.58
C ASP A 124 -2.53 18.38 4.68
N ARG A 125 -2.30 18.94 3.50
CA ARG A 125 -1.34 18.43 2.51
C ARG A 125 0.08 18.37 3.07
N ASP A 126 0.50 19.44 3.73
CA ASP A 126 1.89 19.57 4.21
C ASP A 126 2.17 18.56 5.32
N GLU A 127 1.21 18.33 6.23
CA GLU A 127 1.30 17.29 7.25
C GLU A 127 1.32 15.88 6.64
N ILE A 128 0.49 15.61 5.61
CA ILE A 128 0.49 14.33 4.88
C ILE A 128 1.86 14.08 4.23
N GLU A 129 2.40 15.07 3.52
CA GLU A 129 3.71 14.95 2.87
C GLU A 129 4.85 14.77 3.89
N ALA A 130 4.81 15.51 5.00
CA ALA A 130 5.79 15.37 6.08
C ALA A 130 5.71 13.98 6.73
N ALA A 131 4.49 13.50 7.04
CA ALA A 131 4.27 12.17 7.59
C ALA A 131 4.72 11.06 6.62
N SER A 132 4.46 11.21 5.31
CA SER A 132 4.90 10.26 4.28
C SER A 132 6.42 10.10 4.27
N LYS A 133 7.15 11.20 4.30
CA LYS A 133 8.63 11.20 4.38
C LYS A 133 9.14 10.60 5.71
N ALA A 134 8.51 10.97 6.83
CA ALA A 134 8.93 10.56 8.17
C ALA A 134 8.64 9.08 8.49
N THR A 135 7.64 8.49 7.84
CA THR A 135 7.21 7.10 8.10
C THR A 135 7.80 6.09 7.13
N PHE A 136 8.35 6.51 5.99
CA PHE A 136 8.98 5.60 5.03
C PHE A 136 10.13 4.82 5.70
N GLY A 137 10.07 3.49 5.65
CA GLY A 137 11.02 2.59 6.30
C GLY A 137 10.95 2.54 7.82
N LYS A 138 10.24 3.47 8.47
CA LYS A 138 10.10 3.48 9.93
C LYS A 138 9.34 2.23 10.39
N GLU A 139 9.88 1.55 11.40
CA GLU A 139 9.31 0.31 11.93
C GLU A 139 9.06 -0.77 10.85
N GLY A 140 9.82 -0.71 9.74
CA GLY A 140 9.67 -1.62 8.60
C GLY A 140 8.59 -1.25 7.60
N ALA A 141 7.98 -0.06 7.69
CA ALA A 141 6.96 0.39 6.75
C ALA A 141 7.50 0.37 5.31
N LEU A 142 6.76 -0.29 4.41
CA LEU A 142 7.03 -0.42 2.97
C LEU A 142 8.43 -0.97 2.64
N SER A 143 8.95 -1.85 3.52
CA SER A 143 10.31 -2.41 3.40
C SER A 143 10.34 -3.85 2.90
N VAL A 144 9.21 -4.56 2.91
CA VAL A 144 9.13 -5.95 2.43
C VAL A 144 8.89 -5.93 0.92
N PRO A 145 9.71 -6.65 0.13
CA PRO A 145 9.47 -6.79 -1.30
C PRO A 145 8.11 -7.45 -1.57
N LEU A 146 7.32 -6.87 -2.44
CA LEU A 146 6.04 -7.40 -2.91
C LEU A 146 6.00 -7.32 -4.42
N GLY A 147 5.89 -8.46 -5.08
CA GLY A 147 5.64 -8.60 -6.51
C GLY A 147 4.28 -9.23 -6.74
N ALA A 148 3.60 -8.81 -7.81
CA ALA A 148 2.37 -9.45 -8.26
C ALA A 148 2.32 -9.42 -9.79
N ASN A 149 1.92 -10.55 -10.39
CA ASN A 149 1.80 -10.69 -11.84
C ASN A 149 0.44 -11.29 -12.17
N ALA A 150 -0.21 -10.76 -13.22
CA ALA A 150 -1.47 -11.32 -13.70
C ALA A 150 -1.25 -12.70 -14.33
N ASN A 151 -2.17 -13.64 -14.07
CA ASN A 151 -2.23 -14.94 -14.69
C ASN A 151 -3.66 -15.28 -15.14
N ASP A 152 -3.86 -16.42 -15.79
CA ASP A 152 -5.17 -16.83 -16.34
C ASP A 152 -6.25 -17.02 -15.25
N HIS A 153 -5.86 -17.23 -13.99
CA HIS A 153 -6.75 -17.51 -12.87
C HIS A 153 -6.92 -16.34 -11.90
N GLY A 154 -6.09 -15.32 -12.00
CA GLY A 154 -6.07 -14.16 -11.10
C GLY A 154 -4.69 -13.53 -11.00
N LEU A 155 -4.02 -13.65 -9.86
CA LEU A 155 -2.67 -13.13 -9.64
C LEU A 155 -1.76 -14.18 -9.02
N SER A 156 -0.51 -14.16 -9.45
CA SER A 156 0.61 -14.78 -8.74
C SER A 156 1.31 -13.73 -7.90
N VAL A 157 1.49 -13.98 -6.62
CA VAL A 157 2.02 -13.02 -5.63
C VAL A 157 3.29 -13.57 -4.99
N ASP A 158 4.32 -12.73 -4.98
CA ASP A 158 5.61 -13.00 -4.33
C ASP A 158 5.83 -12.01 -3.18
N LEU A 159 5.91 -12.50 -1.95
CA LEU A 159 6.34 -11.74 -0.79
C LEU A 159 7.77 -12.11 -0.44
N GLY A 160 8.62 -11.11 -0.28
CA GLY A 160 10.00 -11.30 0.16
C GLY A 160 10.15 -11.55 1.65
N ALA A 161 11.40 -11.76 2.09
CA ALA A 161 11.74 -11.87 3.50
C ALA A 161 11.65 -10.51 4.22
N ALA A 162 11.38 -10.55 5.52
CA ALA A 162 11.51 -9.38 6.39
C ALA A 162 12.96 -8.85 6.38
N PRO A 163 13.20 -7.59 6.03
CA PRO A 163 14.52 -6.98 6.23
C PRO A 163 14.93 -6.98 7.70
N LYS A 164 16.24 -6.86 7.96
CA LYS A 164 16.76 -6.79 9.33
C LYS A 164 16.14 -5.61 10.09
N GLY A 165 15.52 -5.89 11.22
CA GLY A 165 14.90 -4.89 12.08
C GLY A 165 13.43 -4.60 11.76
N ALA A 166 12.89 -5.13 10.67
CA ALA A 166 11.45 -5.06 10.38
C ALA A 166 10.67 -6.13 11.16
N PRO A 167 9.36 -5.93 11.38
CA PRO A 167 8.48 -6.95 11.93
C PRO A 167 8.53 -8.24 11.10
N ARG A 168 8.56 -9.38 11.79
CA ARG A 168 8.61 -10.70 11.16
C ARG A 168 7.26 -11.43 11.21
N ALA A 169 6.20 -10.74 11.54
CA ALA A 169 4.85 -11.29 11.54
C ALA A 169 3.87 -10.23 11.05
N GLY A 170 2.92 -10.64 10.24
CA GLY A 170 1.87 -9.78 9.71
C GLY A 170 0.77 -10.58 9.04
N ALA A 171 -0.25 -9.86 8.60
CA ALA A 171 -1.35 -10.40 7.83
C ALA A 171 -1.35 -9.82 6.42
N PHE A 172 -1.62 -10.67 5.45
CA PHE A 172 -1.81 -10.27 4.05
C PHE A 172 -3.30 -10.09 3.77
N TRP A 173 -3.63 -8.95 3.18
CA TRP A 173 -5.00 -8.51 2.93
C TRP A 173 -5.22 -8.18 1.46
N VAL A 174 -6.43 -8.40 1.00
CA VAL A 174 -7.00 -7.79 -0.19
C VAL A 174 -8.03 -6.75 0.25
N PHE A 175 -7.80 -5.50 -0.11
CA PHE A 175 -8.79 -4.43 0.03
C PHE A 175 -9.48 -4.29 -1.33
N GLN A 176 -10.72 -4.71 -1.41
CA GLN A 176 -11.55 -4.58 -2.61
C GLN A 176 -12.14 -3.17 -2.61
N ILE A 177 -11.85 -2.38 -3.64
CA ILE A 177 -12.15 -0.96 -3.69
C ILE A 177 -13.06 -0.60 -4.86
N ALA A 178 -13.83 0.46 -4.69
CA ALA A 178 -14.45 1.20 -5.78
C ALA A 178 -13.59 2.42 -6.10
N ARG A 179 -13.04 2.51 -7.31
CA ARG A 179 -12.13 3.59 -7.70
C ARG A 179 -12.75 4.97 -7.54
N GLU A 180 -14.04 5.07 -7.82
CA GLU A 180 -14.78 6.31 -7.69
C GLU A 180 -16.22 6.04 -7.25
N ARG A 181 -16.70 6.84 -6.29
CA ARG A 181 -18.10 6.87 -5.90
C ARG A 181 -18.55 8.31 -5.71
N MET A 182 -19.51 8.74 -6.49
CA MET A 182 -20.18 10.02 -6.30
C MET A 182 -21.45 9.81 -5.48
N VAL A 183 -21.63 10.62 -4.44
CA VAL A 183 -22.80 10.58 -3.57
C VAL A 183 -23.43 11.97 -3.49
N ALA A 184 -24.73 12.03 -3.80
CA ALA A 184 -25.55 13.21 -3.52
C ALA A 184 -26.06 13.14 -2.07
N ILE A 185 -25.53 14.00 -1.20
CA ILE A 185 -25.86 14.01 0.22
C ILE A 185 -27.15 14.79 0.43
N GLY A 186 -28.22 14.10 0.84
CA GLY A 186 -29.57 14.68 0.92
C GLY A 186 -29.91 15.32 2.27
N ARG A 187 -29.13 15.04 3.35
CA ARG A 187 -29.39 15.52 4.71
C ARG A 187 -28.08 15.68 5.50
N GLY A 188 -28.18 16.23 6.71
CA GLY A 188 -27.02 16.46 7.58
C GLY A 188 -26.24 17.72 7.21
N GLU A 189 -25.03 17.86 7.74
CA GLU A 189 -24.22 19.07 7.59
C GLU A 189 -23.74 19.31 6.15
N ASN A 190 -23.58 18.24 5.36
CA ASN A 190 -23.19 18.31 3.94
C ASN A 190 -24.38 18.23 2.97
N SER A 191 -25.61 18.51 3.45
CA SER A 191 -26.82 18.46 2.63
C SER A 191 -26.72 19.32 1.38
N GLY A 192 -27.15 18.78 0.24
CA GLY A 192 -27.15 19.46 -1.07
C GLY A 192 -25.82 19.36 -1.83
N HIS A 193 -24.75 18.79 -1.22
CA HIS A 193 -23.48 18.60 -1.89
C HIS A 193 -23.42 17.25 -2.62
N ASN A 194 -22.77 17.25 -3.79
CA ASN A 194 -22.31 16.04 -4.46
C ASN A 194 -20.82 15.86 -4.14
N VAL A 195 -20.46 14.78 -3.45
CA VAL A 195 -19.08 14.48 -3.07
C VAL A 195 -18.62 13.25 -3.85
N THR A 196 -17.44 13.36 -4.45
CA THR A 196 -16.77 12.24 -5.13
C THR A 196 -15.67 11.69 -4.24
N TYR A 197 -15.78 10.41 -3.93
CA TYR A 197 -14.82 9.65 -3.12
C TYR A 197 -13.94 8.80 -4.03
N ALA A 198 -12.64 8.82 -3.80
CA ALA A 198 -11.66 8.04 -4.56
C ALA A 198 -11.25 6.78 -3.77
N ASN A 199 -11.08 5.66 -4.47
CA ASN A 199 -10.62 4.38 -3.91
C ASN A 199 -11.33 4.00 -2.60
N VAL A 200 -12.65 3.99 -2.65
CA VAL A 200 -13.49 3.64 -1.50
C VAL A 200 -13.33 2.16 -1.19
N VAL A 201 -12.83 1.82 -0.03
CA VAL A 201 -12.77 0.43 0.44
C VAL A 201 -14.19 -0.08 0.62
N ARG A 202 -14.51 -1.20 -0.03
CA ARG A 202 -15.80 -1.87 0.11
C ARG A 202 -15.69 -3.10 1.02
N HIS A 203 -14.62 -3.87 0.84
CA HIS A 203 -14.35 -5.04 1.68
C HIS A 203 -12.87 -5.12 2.01
N MET A 204 -12.56 -5.58 3.21
CA MET A 204 -11.21 -5.95 3.66
C MET A 204 -11.21 -7.46 3.92
N ARG A 205 -10.45 -8.20 3.12
CA ARG A 205 -10.37 -9.66 3.22
C ARG A 205 -8.96 -10.07 3.64
N LYS A 206 -8.84 -10.71 4.79
CA LYS A 206 -7.60 -11.36 5.20
C LYS A 206 -7.42 -12.64 4.37
N ILE A 207 -6.26 -12.77 3.74
CA ILE A 207 -5.90 -13.94 2.92
C ILE A 207 -5.11 -14.95 3.76
N GLY A 208 -4.17 -14.46 4.58
CA GLY A 208 -3.35 -15.34 5.40
C GLY A 208 -2.40 -14.57 6.30
N ASP A 209 -1.61 -15.33 7.06
CA ASP A 209 -0.57 -14.80 7.91
C ASP A 209 0.80 -14.96 7.22
N TRP A 210 1.68 -13.98 7.43
CA TRP A 210 3.06 -13.99 6.97
C TRP A 210 4.01 -13.99 8.18
N MET A 211 5.05 -14.83 8.14
CA MET A 211 5.96 -15.08 9.26
C MET A 211 7.38 -14.62 8.99
N GLY A 212 7.54 -13.63 8.11
CA GLY A 212 8.83 -13.00 7.85
C GLY A 212 9.73 -13.73 6.86
N GLU A 213 9.28 -14.85 6.31
CA GLU A 213 9.98 -15.62 5.29
C GLU A 213 9.39 -15.37 3.89
N PRO A 214 10.17 -15.55 2.82
CA PRO A 214 9.62 -15.45 1.46
C PRO A 214 8.50 -16.48 1.27
N ILE A 215 7.41 -16.04 0.68
CA ILE A 215 6.30 -16.91 0.27
C ILE A 215 5.82 -16.55 -1.13
N HIS A 216 5.35 -17.57 -1.84
CA HIS A 216 4.69 -17.47 -3.13
C HIS A 216 3.31 -18.10 -3.03
N PHE A 217 2.28 -17.44 -3.57
CA PHE A 217 0.92 -17.98 -3.60
C PHE A 217 0.11 -17.31 -4.72
N ASP A 218 -0.96 -17.99 -5.12
CA ASP A 218 -1.90 -17.45 -6.10
C ASP A 218 -3.16 -16.91 -5.41
N LEU A 219 -3.68 -15.82 -5.96
CA LEU A 219 -4.99 -15.26 -5.65
C LEU A 219 -5.93 -15.50 -6.82
N SER A 220 -7.09 -16.07 -6.55
CA SER A 220 -8.13 -16.22 -7.56
C SER A 220 -8.80 -14.88 -7.90
N ARG A 221 -9.48 -14.80 -9.03
CA ARG A 221 -10.30 -13.62 -9.37
C ARG A 221 -11.37 -13.34 -8.32
N GLU A 222 -11.90 -14.37 -7.67
CA GLU A 222 -12.88 -14.27 -6.59
C GLU A 222 -12.29 -13.61 -5.33
N ASP A 223 -11.00 -13.81 -5.07
CA ASP A 223 -10.30 -13.14 -3.97
C ASP A 223 -10.18 -11.63 -4.21
N LEU A 224 -10.10 -11.23 -5.46
CA LEU A 224 -9.80 -9.84 -5.87
C LEU A 224 -11.05 -8.99 -6.09
N THR A 225 -12.22 -9.60 -6.27
CA THR A 225 -13.46 -8.92 -6.66
C THR A 225 -14.57 -9.04 -5.63
N ALA A 226 -15.40 -8.01 -5.57
CA ALA A 226 -16.67 -8.02 -4.84
C ALA A 226 -17.75 -7.28 -5.65
N PRO A 227 -19.06 -7.50 -5.38
CA PRO A 227 -20.14 -6.97 -6.20
C PRO A 227 -20.13 -5.45 -6.39
N ASP A 228 -19.64 -4.70 -5.41
CA ASP A 228 -19.62 -3.24 -5.41
C ASP A 228 -18.19 -2.66 -5.48
N SER A 229 -17.24 -3.48 -5.96
CA SER A 229 -15.83 -3.09 -6.21
C SER A 229 -15.49 -3.21 -7.69
N ASP A 230 -14.52 -2.42 -8.16
CA ASP A 230 -14.01 -2.42 -9.53
C ASP A 230 -12.47 -2.46 -9.59
N SER A 231 -11.82 -2.51 -8.41
CA SER A 231 -10.37 -2.64 -8.27
C SER A 231 -10.02 -3.20 -6.89
N PHE A 232 -8.72 -3.35 -6.61
CA PHE A 232 -8.22 -3.86 -5.34
C PHE A 232 -6.86 -3.27 -5.00
N VAL A 233 -6.49 -3.39 -3.72
CA VAL A 233 -5.14 -3.13 -3.20
C VAL A 233 -4.71 -4.33 -2.37
N LEU A 234 -3.51 -4.83 -2.63
CA LEU A 234 -2.86 -5.86 -1.83
C LEU A 234 -2.05 -5.18 -0.73
N VAL A 235 -2.21 -5.62 0.51
CA VAL A 235 -1.55 -5.01 1.67
C VAL A 235 -0.97 -6.09 2.56
N LEU A 236 0.33 -6.02 2.84
CA LEU A 236 0.95 -6.74 3.94
C LEU A 236 1.08 -5.79 5.13
N GLN A 237 0.44 -6.12 6.24
CA GLN A 237 0.45 -5.29 7.45
C GLN A 237 0.96 -6.07 8.67
N ALA A 238 1.87 -5.48 9.43
CA ALA A 238 2.32 -6.03 10.70
C ALA A 238 1.20 -6.04 11.74
N GLY A 239 1.30 -6.97 12.70
CA GLY A 239 0.32 -7.10 13.77
C GLY A 239 -0.91 -7.89 13.36
N THR A 240 -2.06 -7.53 13.94
CA THR A 240 -3.35 -8.21 13.74
C THR A 240 -4.44 -7.19 13.39
N GLU A 241 -5.63 -7.66 13.02
CA GLU A 241 -6.78 -6.78 12.75
C GLU A 241 -7.11 -5.84 13.92
N SER A 242 -7.07 -6.34 15.16
CA SER A 242 -7.31 -5.58 16.37
C SER A 242 -6.10 -4.78 16.88
N LYS A 243 -4.92 -5.02 16.31
CA LYS A 243 -3.65 -4.36 16.63
C LYS A 243 -2.84 -4.14 15.36
N PRO A 244 -3.33 -3.28 14.44
CA PRO A 244 -2.66 -3.02 13.18
C PRO A 244 -1.37 -2.20 13.42
N GLY A 245 -0.26 -2.74 12.94
CA GLY A 245 1.04 -2.06 12.94
C GLY A 245 1.32 -1.39 11.60
N PRO A 246 2.61 -1.14 11.29
CA PRO A 246 3.01 -0.56 10.01
C PRO A 246 2.58 -1.43 8.82
N ILE A 247 2.26 -0.78 7.72
CA ILE A 247 2.05 -1.45 6.43
C ILE A 247 3.44 -1.77 5.87
N LEU A 248 3.76 -3.05 5.77
CA LEU A 248 5.09 -3.54 5.39
C LEU A 248 5.29 -3.57 3.87
N ALA A 249 4.21 -3.75 3.12
CA ALA A 249 4.18 -3.70 1.66
C ALA A 249 2.76 -3.41 1.17
N ALA A 250 2.64 -2.75 0.02
CA ALA A 250 1.36 -2.60 -0.67
C ALA A 250 1.58 -2.44 -2.18
N ILE A 251 0.59 -2.88 -2.97
CA ILE A 251 0.52 -2.69 -4.41
C ILE A 251 -0.94 -2.55 -4.85
N ALA A 252 -1.25 -1.56 -5.67
CA ALA A 252 -2.58 -1.40 -6.23
C ALA A 252 -2.74 -2.20 -7.54
N GLY A 253 -3.96 -2.62 -7.85
CA GLY A 253 -4.26 -3.45 -9.00
C GLY A 253 -3.85 -2.84 -10.35
N ASP A 254 -3.87 -1.52 -10.48
CA ASP A 254 -3.43 -0.77 -11.66
C ASP A 254 -1.90 -0.66 -11.80
N GLN A 255 -1.15 -1.01 -10.78
CA GLN A 255 0.31 -1.07 -10.77
C GLN A 255 0.84 -2.45 -11.19
N ILE A 256 -0.06 -3.45 -11.32
CA ILE A 256 0.28 -4.84 -11.67
C ILE A 256 0.28 -5.00 -13.20
N ARG A 257 1.30 -5.67 -13.73
CA ARG A 257 1.48 -5.92 -15.17
C ARG A 257 1.03 -7.31 -15.59
#